data_8403243e605c010308c01f1f58372a51
#
_entry.id   8403243e605c010308c01f1f58372a51
#
_cell.length_a   1.000
_cell.length_b   1.000
_cell.length_c   1.000
_cell.angle_alpha   90.00
_cell.angle_beta   90.00
_cell.angle_gamma   90.00
#
_symmetry.space_group_name_H-M   'P 1'
#
loop_
_entity.id
_entity.type
_entity.pdbx_description
1 polymer ?
#
loop_
_entity_poly.entity_id
_entity_poly.type
_entity_poly.pdbx_seq_one_letter_code
_entity_poly.pdbx_strand_id
1 'polypeptide(L)'
;VGHSFGAMIALELAFRHSRKVKSVIALNAIFKRDEIAKKAVKNRFNTLSKQSNSDPSSTLNRWFMPEEKKARKVCKDWLSSTDPRGYYNAYKVFSSEDGPSENDLNKLHCPSLFITGSREPNSTPEMTKNMSKLTHTGKMEIFDDAAHMLPMTHAKHLNKTLKKFIMDNA
;
A
#
# COMPACT_ATOMS: atom_id res chain seq x y z
N VAL A 1 9.40 1.22 6.45
CA VAL A 1 8.92 1.10 5.06
C VAL A 1 7.82 0.06 5.00
N GLY A 2 6.70 0.39 4.39
CA GLY A 2 5.59 -0.55 4.18
C GLY A 2 4.99 -0.40 2.79
N HIS A 3 4.45 -1.51 2.25
CA HIS A 3 3.76 -1.55 0.97
C HIS A 3 2.33 -2.05 1.15
N SER A 4 1.35 -1.39 0.54
CA SER A 4 -0.07 -1.76 0.56
C SER A 4 -0.59 -1.86 2.01
N PHE A 5 -1.11 -3.00 2.47
CA PHE A 5 -1.48 -3.21 3.87
C PHE A 5 -0.31 -2.97 4.84
N GLY A 6 0.92 -3.35 4.43
CA GLY A 6 2.12 -3.03 5.20
C GLY A 6 2.41 -1.52 5.32
N ALA A 7 1.96 -0.70 4.36
CA ALA A 7 2.05 0.75 4.47
C ALA A 7 1.13 1.32 5.56
N MET A 8 -0.08 0.78 5.68
CA MET A 8 -1.02 1.14 6.75
C MET A 8 -0.43 0.77 8.13
N ILE A 9 0.17 -0.42 8.25
CA ILE A 9 0.86 -0.86 9.48
C ILE A 9 2.05 0.06 9.79
N ALA A 10 2.85 0.44 8.80
CA ALA A 10 4.00 1.33 9.01
C ALA A 10 3.58 2.72 9.48
N LEU A 11 2.51 3.26 8.93
CA LEU A 11 1.93 4.54 9.36
C LEU A 11 1.37 4.44 10.78
N GLU A 12 0.60 3.41 11.09
CA GLU A 12 0.05 3.17 12.43
C GLU A 12 1.17 3.04 13.48
N LEU A 13 2.26 2.34 13.13
CA LEU A 13 3.44 2.26 13.99
C LEU A 13 4.08 3.64 14.24
N ALA A 14 4.17 4.48 13.20
CA ALA A 14 4.73 5.82 13.32
C ALA A 14 3.86 6.74 14.20
N PHE A 15 2.54 6.61 14.13
CA PHE A 15 1.61 7.35 14.99
C PHE A 15 1.71 6.92 16.45
N ARG A 16 1.66 5.62 16.70
CA ARG A 16 1.63 5.07 18.07
C ARG A 16 2.99 5.10 18.76
N HIS A 17 4.07 5.04 18.00
CA HIS A 17 5.43 4.93 18.53
C HIS A 17 6.38 5.98 17.95
N SER A 18 5.93 7.24 17.87
CA SER A 18 6.65 8.35 17.26
C SER A 18 8.11 8.51 17.73
N ARG A 19 8.39 8.20 19.02
CA ARG A 19 9.76 8.22 19.57
C ARG A 19 10.67 7.10 19.07
N LYS A 20 10.12 6.04 18.48
CA LYS A 20 10.87 4.87 17.95
C LYS A 20 11.02 4.90 16.45
N VAL A 21 10.26 5.73 15.75
CA VAL A 21 10.24 5.79 14.28
C VAL A 21 10.94 7.07 13.84
N LYS A 22 12.13 6.94 13.27
CA LYS A 22 12.91 8.06 12.76
C LYS A 22 12.33 8.66 11.48
N SER A 23 11.85 7.80 10.59
CA SER A 23 11.17 8.18 9.34
C SER A 23 10.22 7.08 8.87
N VAL A 24 9.22 7.41 8.05
CA VAL A 24 8.28 6.44 7.50
C VAL A 24 8.14 6.59 6.00
N ILE A 25 8.09 5.46 5.29
CA ILE A 25 7.81 5.41 3.86
C ILE A 25 6.60 4.50 3.63
N ALA A 26 5.55 5.05 3.04
CA ALA A 26 4.31 4.36 2.75
C ALA A 26 4.12 4.21 1.23
N LEU A 27 4.21 2.97 0.74
CA LEU A 27 4.04 2.63 -0.67
C LEU A 27 2.61 2.14 -0.90
N ASN A 28 1.89 2.74 -1.82
CA ASN A 28 0.51 2.36 -2.16
C ASN A 28 -0.41 2.28 -0.93
N ALA A 29 -0.36 3.30 -0.06
CA ALA A 29 -1.22 3.39 1.12
C ALA A 29 -2.62 3.88 0.76
N ILE A 30 -3.63 3.31 1.41
CA ILE A 30 -5.03 3.75 1.31
C ILE A 30 -5.24 4.99 2.17
N PHE A 31 -6.08 5.90 1.68
CA PHE A 31 -6.56 7.05 2.44
C PHE A 31 -7.96 7.44 2.00
N LYS A 32 -8.94 7.27 2.89
CA LYS A 32 -10.34 7.68 2.65
C LYS A 32 -10.92 7.11 1.35
N ARG A 33 -11.16 5.81 1.30
CA ARG A 33 -11.88 5.20 0.16
C ARG A 33 -13.25 5.86 0.00
N ASP A 34 -13.67 6.05 -1.23
CA ASP A 34 -15.07 6.38 -1.52
C ASP A 34 -16.00 5.18 -1.22
N GLU A 35 -17.29 5.41 -1.24
CA GLU A 35 -18.29 4.39 -0.91
C GLU A 35 -18.28 3.22 -1.91
N ILE A 36 -17.92 3.46 -3.15
CA ILE A 36 -17.82 2.42 -4.19
C ILE A 36 -16.65 1.49 -3.86
N ALA A 37 -15.48 2.05 -3.57
CA ALA A 37 -14.28 1.30 -3.18
C ALA A 37 -14.49 0.53 -1.86
N LYS A 38 -15.12 1.14 -0.84
CA LYS A 38 -15.49 0.47 0.42
C LYS A 38 -16.36 -0.74 0.16
N LYS A 39 -17.42 -0.58 -0.63
CA LYS A 39 -18.34 -1.66 -0.99
C LYS A 39 -17.61 -2.78 -1.75
N ALA A 40 -16.73 -2.43 -2.70
CA ALA A 40 -15.96 -3.40 -3.46
C ALA A 40 -15.03 -4.24 -2.58
N VAL A 41 -14.32 -3.60 -1.64
CA VAL A 41 -13.43 -4.28 -0.69
C VAL A 41 -14.24 -5.18 0.26
N LYS A 42 -15.38 -4.72 0.77
CA LYS A 42 -16.27 -5.52 1.62
C LYS A 42 -16.86 -6.72 0.86
N ASN A 43 -17.29 -6.53 -0.37
CA ASN A 43 -17.77 -7.63 -1.21
C ASN A 43 -16.67 -8.66 -1.45
N ARG A 44 -15.44 -8.21 -1.75
CA ARG A 44 -14.29 -9.12 -1.87
C ARG A 44 -14.04 -9.90 -0.59
N PHE A 45 -14.07 -9.26 0.58
CA PHE A 45 -13.92 -9.95 1.85
C PHE A 45 -14.97 -11.07 2.03
N ASN A 46 -16.23 -10.80 1.69
CA ASN A 46 -17.32 -11.76 1.82
C ASN A 46 -17.17 -13.00 0.90
N THR A 47 -16.33 -12.93 -0.14
CA THR A 47 -16.04 -14.07 -1.03
C THR A 47 -14.83 -14.89 -0.60
N LEU A 48 -14.08 -14.46 0.44
CA LEU A 48 -12.90 -15.17 0.90
C LEU A 48 -13.27 -16.37 1.77
N SER A 49 -12.50 -17.44 1.66
CA SER A 49 -12.58 -18.64 2.49
C SER A 49 -11.36 -18.74 3.41
N LYS A 50 -11.54 -19.35 4.59
CA LYS A 50 -10.45 -19.73 5.48
C LYS A 50 -9.84 -21.09 5.15
N GLN A 51 -10.44 -21.84 4.25
CA GLN A 51 -10.11 -23.23 3.95
C GLN A 51 -9.41 -23.39 2.60
N SER A 52 -9.61 -22.45 1.70
CA SER A 52 -9.05 -22.51 0.35
C SER A 52 -8.71 -21.13 -0.20
N ASN A 53 -7.69 -21.08 -1.05
CA ASN A 53 -7.36 -19.87 -1.79
C ASN A 53 -8.35 -19.65 -2.93
N SER A 54 -8.82 -18.42 -3.08
CA SER A 54 -9.59 -18.00 -4.24
C SER A 54 -8.69 -17.74 -5.44
N ASP A 55 -9.24 -17.85 -6.66
CA ASP A 55 -8.52 -17.46 -7.87
C ASP A 55 -8.00 -16.01 -7.77
N PRO A 56 -6.69 -15.78 -7.87
CA PRO A 56 -6.09 -14.45 -7.75
C PRO A 56 -6.21 -13.59 -9.01
N SER A 57 -6.79 -14.09 -10.10
CA SER A 57 -6.77 -13.44 -11.42
C SER A 57 -7.30 -12.00 -11.39
N SER A 58 -8.43 -11.76 -10.73
CA SER A 58 -9.02 -10.42 -10.61
C SER A 58 -8.12 -9.45 -9.82
N THR A 59 -7.44 -9.95 -8.80
CA THR A 59 -6.47 -9.17 -8.01
C THR A 59 -5.24 -8.82 -8.85
N LEU A 60 -4.69 -9.81 -9.56
CA LEU A 60 -3.54 -9.62 -10.43
C LEU A 60 -3.81 -8.65 -11.59
N ASN A 61 -5.03 -8.64 -12.12
CA ASN A 61 -5.44 -7.69 -13.16
C ASN A 61 -5.44 -6.23 -12.67
N ARG A 62 -5.66 -5.99 -11.38
CA ARG A 62 -5.57 -4.66 -10.78
C ARG A 62 -4.17 -4.28 -10.35
N TRP A 63 -3.32 -5.26 -10.04
CA TRP A 63 -1.99 -5.02 -9.46
C TRP A 63 -0.89 -4.86 -10.48
N PHE A 64 -1.08 -5.37 -11.70
CA PHE A 64 -0.08 -5.41 -12.75
C PHE A 64 -0.61 -4.86 -14.07
N MET A 65 0.27 -4.22 -14.82
CA MET A 65 0.02 -3.91 -16.22
C MET A 65 0.10 -5.20 -17.07
N PRO A 66 -0.56 -5.26 -18.24
CA PRO A 66 -0.61 -6.46 -19.08
C PRO A 66 0.76 -7.00 -19.50
N GLU A 67 1.75 -6.13 -19.68
CA GLU A 67 3.12 -6.44 -20.09
C GLU A 67 3.99 -7.02 -18.97
N GLU A 68 3.62 -6.84 -17.70
CA GLU A 68 4.40 -7.25 -16.52
C GLU A 68 4.28 -8.75 -16.20
N LYS A 69 4.31 -9.60 -17.25
CA LYS A 69 3.99 -11.03 -17.19
C LYS A 69 4.85 -11.83 -16.19
N LYS A 70 6.16 -11.51 -16.11
CA LYS A 70 7.08 -12.24 -15.22
C LYS A 70 6.76 -11.97 -13.74
N ALA A 71 6.65 -10.71 -13.35
CA ALA A 71 6.33 -10.33 -11.98
C ALA A 71 4.92 -10.82 -11.59
N ARG A 72 3.96 -10.69 -12.49
CA ARG A 72 2.60 -11.20 -12.33
C ARG A 72 2.57 -12.72 -12.07
N LYS A 73 3.37 -13.50 -12.82
CA LYS A 73 3.44 -14.96 -12.60
C LYS A 73 3.96 -15.28 -11.21
N VAL A 74 5.07 -14.68 -10.80
CA VAL A 74 5.64 -14.88 -9.46
C VAL A 74 4.63 -14.53 -8.37
N CYS A 75 3.94 -13.40 -8.50
CA CYS A 75 2.92 -12.98 -7.54
C CYS A 75 1.72 -13.94 -7.51
N LYS A 76 1.33 -14.49 -8.69
CA LYS A 76 0.29 -15.53 -8.76
C LYS A 76 0.69 -16.76 -7.97
N ASP A 77 1.92 -17.24 -8.15
CA ASP A 77 2.42 -18.43 -7.46
C ASP A 77 2.42 -18.22 -5.93
N TRP A 78 2.84 -17.04 -5.46
CA TRP A 78 2.77 -16.66 -4.03
C TRP A 78 1.35 -16.61 -3.50
N LEU A 79 0.42 -15.94 -4.20
CA LEU A 79 -0.98 -15.86 -3.77
C LEU A 79 -1.65 -17.24 -3.72
N SER A 80 -1.30 -18.12 -4.65
CA SER A 80 -1.85 -19.49 -4.70
C SER A 80 -1.31 -20.39 -3.59
N SER A 81 -0.11 -20.10 -3.06
CA SER A 81 0.54 -20.85 -1.98
C SER A 81 0.39 -20.20 -0.58
N THR A 82 -0.25 -19.03 -0.51
CA THR A 82 -0.48 -18.35 0.77
C THR A 82 -1.43 -19.16 1.65
N ASP A 83 -1.17 -19.20 2.98
CA ASP A 83 -2.13 -19.76 3.92
C ASP A 83 -3.49 -19.01 3.83
N PRO A 84 -4.58 -19.69 3.46
CA PRO A 84 -5.87 -19.04 3.24
C PRO A 84 -6.44 -18.42 4.52
N ARG A 85 -6.17 -19.01 5.67
CA ARG A 85 -6.60 -18.49 6.97
C ARG A 85 -5.85 -17.20 7.32
N GLY A 86 -4.54 -17.16 7.08
CA GLY A 86 -3.71 -15.96 7.25
C GLY A 86 -4.15 -14.84 6.33
N TYR A 87 -4.36 -15.15 5.05
CA TYR A 87 -4.86 -14.19 4.07
C TYR A 87 -6.24 -13.64 4.44
N TYR A 88 -7.18 -14.51 4.84
CA TYR A 88 -8.51 -14.11 5.30
C TYR A 88 -8.44 -13.13 6.47
N ASN A 89 -7.62 -13.44 7.49
CA ASN A 89 -7.51 -12.60 8.68
C ASN A 89 -6.88 -11.23 8.37
N ALA A 90 -5.83 -11.21 7.56
CA ALA A 90 -5.20 -9.96 7.10
C ALA A 90 -6.19 -9.12 6.28
N TYR A 91 -6.91 -9.75 5.34
CA TYR A 91 -7.89 -9.05 4.53
C TYR A 91 -9.10 -8.55 5.32
N LYS A 92 -9.50 -9.27 6.39
CA LYS A 92 -10.55 -8.81 7.33
C LYS A 92 -10.18 -7.46 7.91
N VAL A 93 -8.97 -7.30 8.45
CA VAL A 93 -8.49 -6.01 8.98
C VAL A 93 -8.41 -4.98 7.87
N PHE A 94 -7.78 -5.29 6.73
CA PHE A 94 -7.68 -4.37 5.59
C PHE A 94 -9.05 -3.87 5.10
N SER A 95 -10.09 -4.72 5.15
CA SER A 95 -11.43 -4.37 4.68
C SER A 95 -12.21 -3.49 5.66
N SER A 96 -11.84 -3.47 6.92
CA SER A 96 -12.46 -2.62 7.96
C SER A 96 -11.77 -1.27 8.15
N GLU A 97 -10.54 -1.14 7.65
CA GLU A 97 -9.74 0.08 7.79
C GLU A 97 -9.77 0.92 6.52
N ASP A 98 -9.73 2.23 6.68
CA ASP A 98 -9.82 3.20 5.57
C ASP A 98 -8.58 4.11 5.47
N GLY A 99 -7.48 3.65 6.06
CA GLY A 99 -6.23 4.40 6.16
C GLY A 99 -6.15 5.27 7.42
N PRO A 100 -5.11 6.09 7.54
CA PRO A 100 -4.93 6.98 8.68
C PRO A 100 -6.02 8.05 8.75
N SER A 101 -6.31 8.55 9.94
CA SER A 101 -7.15 9.74 10.08
C SER A 101 -6.37 11.00 9.70
N GLU A 102 -7.07 12.09 9.35
CA GLU A 102 -6.42 13.39 9.13
C GLU A 102 -5.67 13.87 10.38
N ASN A 103 -6.28 13.63 11.55
CA ASN A 103 -5.67 14.01 12.82
C ASN A 103 -4.35 13.25 13.07
N ASP A 104 -4.27 11.98 12.70
CA ASP A 104 -3.03 11.20 12.83
C ASP A 104 -1.96 11.70 11.87
N LEU A 105 -2.34 12.01 10.61
CA LEU A 105 -1.42 12.60 9.63
C LEU A 105 -0.89 13.96 10.08
N ASN A 106 -1.76 14.84 10.61
CA ASN A 106 -1.36 16.15 11.15
C ASN A 106 -0.42 16.03 12.36
N LYS A 107 -0.49 14.94 13.11
CA LYS A 107 0.37 14.66 14.27
C LYS A 107 1.64 13.86 13.92
N LEU A 108 1.82 13.51 12.67
CA LEU A 108 3.01 12.78 12.23
C LEU A 108 4.21 13.75 12.12
N HIS A 109 5.14 13.66 13.06
CA HIS A 109 6.29 14.56 13.14
C HIS A 109 7.56 14.03 12.48
N CYS A 110 7.66 12.71 12.26
CA CYS A 110 8.84 12.17 11.60
C CYS A 110 8.79 12.43 10.08
N PRO A 111 9.96 12.56 9.41
CA PRO A 111 10.03 12.64 7.97
C PRO A 111 9.25 11.52 7.31
N SER A 112 8.38 11.87 6.36
CA SER A 112 7.42 10.95 5.76
C SER A 112 7.46 11.02 4.25
N LEU A 113 7.47 9.85 3.59
CA LEU A 113 7.43 9.75 2.13
C LEU A 113 6.27 8.85 1.71
N PHE A 114 5.39 9.38 0.90
CA PHE A 114 4.24 8.67 0.34
C PHE A 114 4.49 8.41 -1.14
N ILE A 115 4.41 7.14 -1.56
CA ILE A 115 4.70 6.73 -2.95
C ILE A 115 3.54 5.91 -3.49
N THR A 116 3.16 6.17 -4.74
CA THR A 116 2.26 5.30 -5.51
C THR A 116 2.58 5.32 -6.99
N GLY A 117 1.97 4.45 -7.76
CA GLY A 117 2.05 4.46 -9.21
C GLY A 117 0.96 5.30 -9.86
N SER A 118 1.24 5.89 -11.04
CA SER A 118 0.26 6.68 -11.79
C SER A 118 -0.92 5.84 -12.32
N ARG A 119 -0.72 4.51 -12.43
CA ARG A 119 -1.74 3.52 -12.86
C ARG A 119 -2.36 2.75 -11.70
N GLU A 120 -2.12 3.16 -10.47
CA GLU A 120 -2.68 2.49 -9.29
C GLU A 120 -4.17 2.81 -9.10
N PRO A 121 -5.06 1.83 -9.19
CA PRO A 121 -6.50 2.08 -9.13
C PRO A 121 -7.08 2.15 -7.72
N ASN A 122 -6.38 1.62 -6.70
CA ASN A 122 -6.93 1.49 -5.33
C ASN A 122 -6.37 2.52 -4.35
N SER A 123 -5.04 2.65 -4.31
CA SER A 123 -4.32 3.67 -3.52
C SER A 123 -3.82 4.76 -4.47
N THR A 124 -4.74 5.59 -4.90
CA THR A 124 -4.58 6.50 -6.03
C THR A 124 -3.52 7.61 -5.81
N PRO A 125 -3.00 8.23 -6.89
CA PRO A 125 -2.16 9.41 -6.79
C PRO A 125 -2.77 10.52 -5.94
N GLU A 126 -4.10 10.70 -6.01
CA GLU A 126 -4.81 11.71 -5.22
C GLU A 126 -4.78 11.40 -3.72
N MET A 127 -4.96 10.14 -3.33
CA MET A 127 -4.81 9.72 -1.92
C MET A 127 -3.40 10.01 -1.41
N THR A 128 -2.37 9.67 -2.19
CA THR A 128 -0.96 9.93 -1.87
C THR A 128 -0.69 11.42 -1.69
N LYS A 129 -1.19 12.25 -2.61
CA LYS A 129 -1.10 13.71 -2.54
C LYS A 129 -1.78 14.28 -1.30
N ASN A 130 -2.97 13.78 -0.97
CA ASN A 130 -3.71 14.25 0.20
C ASN A 130 -3.01 13.89 1.51
N MET A 131 -2.49 12.66 1.65
CA MET A 131 -1.68 12.28 2.82
C MET A 131 -0.43 13.14 2.96
N SER A 132 0.29 13.40 1.87
CA SER A 132 1.50 14.23 1.91
C SER A 132 1.22 15.67 2.33
N LYS A 133 0.09 16.25 1.91
CA LYS A 133 -0.31 17.61 2.29
C LYS A 133 -0.73 17.75 3.75
N LEU A 134 -1.33 16.71 4.32
CA LEU A 134 -1.77 16.69 5.71
C LEU A 134 -0.63 16.45 6.69
N THR A 135 0.55 16.08 6.21
CA THR A 135 1.71 15.77 7.04
C THR A 135 2.73 16.90 6.98
N HIS A 136 3.16 17.44 8.13
CA HIS A 136 4.08 18.60 8.20
C HIS A 136 5.39 18.39 7.42
N THR A 137 5.91 17.15 7.41
CA THR A 137 7.16 16.76 6.74
C THR A 137 6.90 15.82 5.57
N GLY A 138 5.67 15.81 5.07
CA GLY A 138 5.23 14.89 4.03
C GLY A 138 5.83 15.21 2.66
N LYS A 139 6.52 14.24 2.07
CA LYS A 139 6.93 14.25 0.68
C LYS A 139 6.13 13.21 -0.09
N MET A 140 5.99 13.40 -1.40
CA MET A 140 5.34 12.42 -2.26
C MET A 140 6.17 12.16 -3.51
N GLU A 141 6.01 10.96 -4.08
CA GLU A 141 6.51 10.60 -5.40
C GLU A 141 5.50 9.72 -6.13
N ILE A 142 5.21 10.06 -7.37
CA ILE A 142 4.31 9.29 -8.24
C ILE A 142 5.19 8.66 -9.33
N PHE A 143 5.15 7.34 -9.40
CA PHE A 143 5.92 6.57 -10.39
C PHE A 143 5.11 6.45 -11.68
N ASP A 144 5.63 7.00 -12.76
CA ASP A 144 4.99 6.91 -14.07
C ASP A 144 4.87 5.44 -14.51
N ASP A 145 3.73 5.13 -15.13
CA ASP A 145 3.39 3.81 -15.67
C ASP A 145 3.46 2.63 -14.65
N ALA A 146 3.57 2.93 -13.36
CA ALA A 146 3.55 1.93 -12.31
C ALA A 146 2.13 1.65 -11.80
N ALA A 147 1.83 0.38 -11.55
CA ALA A 147 0.62 -0.09 -10.88
C ALA A 147 0.93 -0.46 -9.41
N HIS A 148 0.09 -1.31 -8.81
CA HIS A 148 0.19 -1.65 -7.38
C HIS A 148 1.52 -2.30 -6.99
N MET A 149 2.07 -3.17 -7.84
CA MET A 149 3.27 -3.94 -7.51
C MET A 149 4.58 -3.25 -7.93
N LEU A 150 4.61 -1.92 -7.84
CA LEU A 150 5.81 -1.13 -8.14
C LEU A 150 7.11 -1.62 -7.45
N PRO A 151 7.09 -2.25 -6.25
CA PRO A 151 8.30 -2.84 -5.69
C PRO A 151 8.89 -3.98 -6.53
N MET A 152 8.07 -4.67 -7.33
CA MET A 152 8.53 -5.74 -8.22
C MET A 152 8.87 -5.21 -9.63
N THR A 153 8.09 -4.25 -10.11
CA THR A 153 8.13 -3.80 -11.51
C THR A 153 9.07 -2.60 -11.72
N HIS A 154 9.22 -1.76 -10.70
CA HIS A 154 10.04 -0.54 -10.72
C HIS A 154 11.17 -0.56 -9.66
N ALA A 155 11.62 -1.75 -9.26
CA ALA A 155 12.54 -1.98 -8.13
C ALA A 155 13.81 -1.10 -8.17
N LYS A 156 14.43 -0.94 -9.33
CA LYS A 156 15.67 -0.15 -9.46
C LYS A 156 15.45 1.32 -9.10
N HIS A 157 14.41 1.92 -9.65
CA HIS A 157 14.06 3.32 -9.37
C HIS A 157 13.60 3.46 -7.91
N LEU A 158 12.69 2.60 -7.46
CA LEU A 158 12.20 2.60 -6.09
C LEU A 158 13.34 2.51 -5.07
N ASN A 159 14.26 1.56 -5.23
CA ASN A 159 15.37 1.39 -4.30
C ASN A 159 16.28 2.63 -4.24
N LYS A 160 16.47 3.35 -5.36
CA LYS A 160 17.22 4.62 -5.39
C LYS A 160 16.49 5.68 -4.55
N THR A 161 15.18 5.83 -4.75
CA THR A 161 14.34 6.77 -3.99
C THR A 161 14.34 6.45 -2.50
N LEU A 162 14.11 5.17 -2.13
CA LEU A 162 14.11 4.73 -0.74
C LEU A 162 15.47 5.01 -0.07
N LYS A 163 16.57 4.62 -0.73
CA LYS A 163 17.92 4.84 -0.21
C LYS A 163 18.18 6.32 0.04
N LYS A 164 17.88 7.17 -0.96
CA LYS A 164 18.05 8.63 -0.84
C LYS A 164 17.27 9.17 0.36
N PHE A 165 15.98 8.86 0.44
CA PHE A 165 15.13 9.36 1.53
C PHE A 165 15.63 8.91 2.91
N ILE A 166 16.01 7.63 3.04
CA ILE A 166 16.52 7.10 4.32
C ILE A 166 17.81 7.80 4.72
N MET A 167 18.75 7.99 3.79
CA MET A 167 20.03 8.64 4.08
C MET A 167 19.87 10.14 4.43
N ASP A 168 18.92 10.81 3.79
CA ASP A 168 18.63 12.23 4.05
C ASP A 168 17.94 12.43 5.43
N ASN A 169 17.46 11.35 6.09
CA ASN A 169 16.65 11.40 7.32
C ASN A 169 17.10 10.37 8.39
N ALA A 170 18.34 9.89 8.33
CA ALA A 170 18.92 8.93 9.28
C ALA A 170 19.30 9.57 10.62
#